data_d7279065b981be73819cae122d1a153c
#
_entry.id   d7279065b981be73819cae122d1a153c
#
_cell.length_a   1.000
_cell.length_b   1.000
_cell.length_c   1.000
_cell.angle_alpha   90.00
_cell.angle_beta   90.00
_cell.angle_gamma   90.00
#
_symmetry.space_group_name_H-M   'P 1'
#
loop_
_entity.id
_entity.type
_entity.pdbx_description
1 polymer ?
#
loop_
_entity_poly.entity_id
_entity_poly.type
_entity_poly.pdbx_seq_one_letter_code
_entity_poly.pdbx_strand_id
1 'polypeptide(L)'
;MRDVKDTLRALVRIGYDGRVFKTFRGPKAGERFANEVRVLRHLEAAGCPFVPRLLEADPEEPRIVTTNCGSRVEHLDEARRAELFSELEKYGVRHDDADKRNVTYRQSDGRFCLIDFEFATILPGFEKKPDGAAT
;
A
#
# COMPACT_ATOMS: atom_id res chain seq x y z
N MET A 1 3.93 -19.37 8.55
CA MET A 1 3.30 -18.23 7.88
C MET A 1 1.81 -18.45 7.73
N ARG A 2 1.06 -17.40 7.85
CA ARG A 2 -0.39 -17.46 7.71
C ARG A 2 -0.83 -16.76 6.41
N ASP A 3 -1.63 -17.48 5.61
CA ASP A 3 -2.19 -16.90 4.39
C ASP A 3 -3.33 -15.92 4.75
N VAL A 4 -3.26 -14.71 4.20
CA VAL A 4 -4.30 -13.69 4.36
C VAL A 4 -5.12 -13.58 3.08
N LYS A 5 -4.47 -13.77 1.94
CA LYS A 5 -5.09 -13.68 0.63
C LYS A 5 -4.36 -14.62 -0.32
N ASP A 6 -5.13 -15.43 -1.05
CA ASP A 6 -4.57 -16.33 -2.05
C ASP A 6 -5.48 -16.31 -3.26
N THR A 7 -5.15 -15.46 -4.22
CA THR A 7 -5.95 -15.25 -5.42
C THR A 7 -5.08 -15.41 -6.66
N LEU A 8 -5.71 -15.35 -7.84
CA LEU A 8 -4.98 -15.41 -9.10
C LEU A 8 -4.04 -14.22 -9.30
N ARG A 9 -4.25 -13.12 -8.57
CA ARG A 9 -3.45 -11.90 -8.72
C ARG A 9 -2.41 -11.71 -7.63
N ALA A 10 -2.61 -12.29 -6.46
CA ALA A 10 -1.68 -12.09 -5.35
C ALA A 10 -1.78 -13.18 -4.31
N LEU A 11 -0.64 -13.49 -3.69
CA LEU A 11 -0.55 -14.28 -2.48
C LEU A 11 -0.04 -13.35 -1.38
N VAL A 12 -0.82 -13.17 -0.32
CA VAL A 12 -0.43 -12.33 0.82
C VAL A 12 -0.33 -13.22 2.06
N ARG A 13 0.82 -13.20 2.71
CA ARG A 13 1.10 -13.99 3.91
C ARG A 13 1.65 -13.10 5.01
N ILE A 14 1.35 -13.48 6.26
CA ILE A 14 1.95 -12.85 7.43
C ILE A 14 2.96 -13.81 8.01
N GLY A 15 4.21 -13.34 8.14
CA GLY A 15 5.29 -14.12 8.73
C GLY A 15 5.18 -14.22 10.24
N TYR A 16 6.00 -15.06 10.84
CA TYR A 16 6.01 -15.26 12.30
C TYR A 16 6.39 -13.99 13.07
N ASP A 17 7.14 -13.10 12.43
CA ASP A 17 7.54 -11.82 13.01
C ASP A 17 6.53 -10.70 12.73
N GLY A 18 5.39 -11.03 12.12
CA GLY A 18 4.34 -10.07 11.82
C GLY A 18 4.50 -9.33 10.50
N ARG A 19 5.62 -9.47 9.79
CA ARG A 19 5.79 -8.81 8.50
C ARG A 19 4.85 -9.40 7.45
N VAL A 20 4.46 -8.57 6.49
CA VAL A 20 3.54 -8.97 5.42
C VAL A 20 4.33 -9.23 4.13
N PHE A 21 4.14 -10.40 3.56
CA PHE A 21 4.77 -10.83 2.31
C PHE A 21 3.70 -10.87 1.22
N LYS A 22 3.88 -10.07 0.17
CA LYS A 22 2.95 -10.04 -0.96
C LYS A 22 3.68 -10.44 -2.23
N THR A 23 3.27 -11.55 -2.82
CA THR A 23 3.76 -12.02 -4.11
C THR A 23 2.73 -11.70 -5.18
N PHE A 24 3.14 -10.99 -6.20
CA PHE A 24 2.27 -10.60 -7.31
C PHE A 24 2.18 -11.74 -8.31
N ARG A 25 0.99 -12.00 -8.82
CA ARG A 25 0.70 -13.10 -9.75
C ARG A 25 -0.13 -12.62 -10.92
N GLY A 26 -0.12 -13.39 -12.00
CA GLY A 26 -1.02 -13.19 -13.12
C GLY A 26 -0.70 -11.97 -13.97
N PRO A 27 -1.72 -11.43 -14.67
CA PRO A 27 -1.48 -10.38 -15.65
C PRO A 27 -0.83 -9.14 -15.06
N LYS A 28 0.22 -8.66 -15.72
CA LYS A 28 0.93 -7.43 -15.35
C LYS A 28 1.51 -7.45 -13.94
N ALA A 29 1.83 -8.63 -13.41
CA ALA A 29 2.37 -8.75 -12.06
C ALA A 29 3.60 -7.87 -11.84
N GLY A 30 4.52 -7.85 -12.78
CA GLY A 30 5.73 -7.01 -12.69
C GLY A 30 5.40 -5.52 -12.69
N GLU A 31 4.47 -5.08 -13.51
CA GLU A 31 4.05 -3.67 -13.56
C GLU A 31 3.35 -3.25 -12.29
N ARG A 32 2.44 -4.10 -11.77
CA ARG A 32 1.72 -3.82 -10.52
C ARG A 32 2.68 -3.79 -9.33
N PHE A 33 3.65 -4.71 -9.31
CA PHE A 33 4.72 -4.70 -8.33
C PHE A 33 5.49 -3.38 -8.36
N ALA A 34 5.97 -3.00 -9.54
CA ALA A 34 6.78 -1.78 -9.70
C ALA A 34 6.01 -0.54 -9.27
N ASN A 35 4.72 -0.48 -9.59
CA ASN A 35 3.89 0.66 -9.19
C ASN A 35 3.69 0.72 -7.68
N GLU A 36 3.40 -0.40 -7.05
CA GLU A 36 3.23 -0.41 -5.59
C GLU A 36 4.52 -0.02 -4.88
N VAL A 37 5.67 -0.52 -5.33
CA VAL A 37 6.97 -0.13 -4.78
C VAL A 37 7.18 1.37 -4.90
N ARG A 38 6.92 1.93 -6.07
CA ARG A 38 7.09 3.37 -6.32
C ARG A 38 6.19 4.21 -5.42
N VAL A 39 4.93 3.82 -5.29
CA VAL A 39 3.96 4.55 -4.48
C VAL A 39 4.30 4.46 -2.99
N LEU A 40 4.66 3.27 -2.50
CA LEU A 40 5.02 3.10 -1.08
C LEU A 40 6.28 3.90 -0.73
N ARG A 41 7.27 3.93 -1.62
CA ARG A 41 8.48 4.75 -1.40
C ARG A 41 8.14 6.24 -1.37
N HIS A 42 7.25 6.68 -2.25
CA HIS A 42 6.79 8.07 -2.25
C HIS A 42 6.08 8.43 -0.93
N LEU A 43 5.19 7.57 -0.48
CA LEU A 43 4.43 7.81 0.76
C LEU A 43 5.34 7.83 1.98
N GLU A 44 6.35 6.98 2.03
CA GLU A 44 7.32 7.01 3.11
C GLU A 44 8.13 8.31 3.09
N ALA A 45 8.60 8.73 1.93
CA ALA A 45 9.33 9.98 1.78
C ALA A 45 8.46 11.19 2.15
N ALA A 46 7.16 11.13 1.89
CA ALA A 46 6.21 12.17 2.25
C ALA A 46 5.82 12.14 3.73
N GLY A 47 6.23 11.13 4.46
CA GLY A 47 5.94 11.02 5.89
C GLY A 47 4.51 10.57 6.21
N CYS A 48 3.87 9.84 5.30
CA CYS A 48 2.51 9.35 5.51
C CYS A 48 2.49 8.24 6.58
N PRO A 49 1.80 8.44 7.71
CA PRO A 49 1.89 7.49 8.82
C PRO A 49 0.87 6.34 8.78
N PHE A 50 -0.09 6.38 7.85
CA PHE A 50 -1.20 5.42 7.86
C PHE A 50 -1.15 4.46 6.66
N VAL A 51 0.06 4.11 6.22
CA VAL A 51 0.27 3.15 5.13
C VAL A 51 1.40 2.18 5.53
N PRO A 52 1.50 1.01 4.88
CA PRO A 52 2.61 0.11 5.15
C PRO A 52 3.94 0.73 4.75
N ARG A 53 4.99 0.41 5.51
CA ARG A 53 6.35 0.77 5.11
C ARG A 53 6.93 -0.38 4.31
N LEU A 54 7.58 -0.06 3.20
CA LEU A 54 8.25 -1.04 2.38
C LEU A 54 9.57 -1.44 3.03
N LEU A 55 9.72 -2.73 3.33
CA LEU A 55 10.93 -3.27 3.97
C LEU A 55 11.85 -3.94 2.95
N GLU A 56 11.28 -4.66 1.98
CA GLU A 56 12.04 -5.34 0.93
C GLU A 56 11.23 -5.38 -0.35
N ALA A 57 11.93 -5.36 -1.48
CA ALA A 57 11.30 -5.48 -2.80
C ALA A 57 12.18 -6.37 -3.67
N ASP A 58 11.62 -7.44 -4.22
CA ASP A 58 12.31 -8.38 -5.09
C ASP A 58 11.58 -8.45 -6.44
N PRO A 59 12.13 -7.81 -7.49
CA PRO A 59 11.46 -7.80 -8.80
C PRO A 59 11.46 -9.14 -9.51
N GLU A 60 12.33 -10.06 -9.12
CA GLU A 60 12.40 -11.39 -9.75
C GLU A 60 11.21 -12.27 -9.38
N GLU A 61 10.71 -12.17 -8.16
CA GLU A 61 9.59 -12.98 -7.68
C GLU A 61 8.25 -12.66 -8.37
N PRO A 62 7.74 -11.45 -8.63
CA PRO A 62 7.93 -10.18 -7.91
C PRO A 62 7.23 -10.19 -6.55
N ARG A 63 7.91 -9.74 -5.53
CA ARG A 63 7.43 -9.79 -4.15
C ARG A 63 7.86 -8.55 -3.37
N ILE A 64 6.97 -8.07 -2.49
CA ILE A 64 7.32 -7.04 -1.52
C ILE A 64 7.14 -7.59 -0.10
N VAL A 65 7.89 -7.00 0.83
CA VAL A 65 7.73 -7.25 2.26
C VAL A 65 7.46 -5.90 2.90
N THR A 66 6.41 -5.82 3.69
CA THR A 66 6.00 -4.57 4.34
C THR A 66 5.73 -4.75 5.83
N THR A 67 5.61 -3.64 6.53
CA THR A 67 5.07 -3.64 7.87
C THR A 67 3.60 -4.03 7.84
N ASN A 68 3.07 -4.43 9.01
CA ASN A 68 1.68 -4.87 9.15
C ASN A 68 0.82 -3.70 9.63
N CYS A 69 -0.21 -3.38 8.86
CA CYS A 69 -1.17 -2.31 9.18
C CYS A 69 -2.45 -2.82 9.87
N GLY A 70 -2.42 -4.04 10.38
CA GLY A 70 -3.56 -4.61 11.08
C GLY A 70 -4.53 -5.36 10.20
N SER A 71 -5.70 -5.64 10.75
CA SER A 71 -6.73 -6.42 10.06
C SER A 71 -7.76 -5.52 9.39
N ARG A 72 -8.46 -6.07 8.41
CA ARG A 72 -9.53 -5.35 7.73
C ARG A 72 -10.63 -4.95 8.72
N VAL A 73 -11.20 -3.76 8.49
CA VAL A 73 -12.32 -3.29 9.29
C VAL A 73 -13.62 -3.95 8.79
N GLU A 74 -14.48 -4.34 9.73
CA GLU A 74 -15.75 -4.95 9.38
C GLU A 74 -16.83 -3.91 9.10
N HIS A 75 -16.81 -2.82 9.86
CA HIS A 75 -17.81 -1.75 9.76
C HIS A 75 -17.15 -0.42 9.57
N LEU A 76 -17.48 0.26 8.48
CA LEU A 76 -16.95 1.57 8.15
C LEU A 76 -17.99 2.28 7.28
N ASP A 77 -18.49 3.43 7.73
CA ASP A 77 -19.47 4.16 6.93
C ASP A 77 -18.78 4.86 5.74
N GLU A 78 -19.58 5.20 4.75
CA GLU A 78 -19.08 5.78 3.52
C GLU A 78 -18.39 7.13 3.71
N ALA A 79 -18.91 7.96 4.61
CA ALA A 79 -18.33 9.27 4.87
C ALA A 79 -16.93 9.12 5.46
N ARG A 80 -16.76 8.21 6.41
CA ARG A 80 -15.44 7.96 7.01
C ARG A 80 -14.47 7.34 6.00
N ARG A 81 -14.96 6.40 5.17
CA ARG A 81 -14.14 5.81 4.11
C ARG A 81 -13.64 6.89 3.15
N ALA A 82 -14.55 7.74 2.67
CA ALA A 82 -14.19 8.82 1.76
C ALA A 82 -13.17 9.78 2.38
N GLU A 83 -13.33 10.09 3.66
CA GLU A 83 -12.41 10.96 4.38
C GLU A 83 -10.99 10.37 4.45
N LEU A 84 -10.90 9.06 4.76
CA LEU A 84 -9.61 8.39 4.86
C LEU A 84 -8.85 8.41 3.52
N PHE A 85 -9.54 8.11 2.43
CA PHE A 85 -8.90 8.13 1.11
C PHE A 85 -8.59 9.56 0.64
N SER A 86 -9.41 10.53 1.03
CA SER A 86 -9.14 11.94 0.76
C SER A 86 -7.88 12.43 1.48
N GLU A 87 -7.65 11.95 2.70
CA GLU A 87 -6.43 12.29 3.45
C GLU A 87 -5.16 11.84 2.73
N LEU A 88 -5.23 10.70 2.04
CA LEU A 88 -4.11 10.18 1.27
C LEU A 88 -3.65 11.17 0.20
N GLU A 89 -4.58 11.91 -0.39
CA GLU A 89 -4.26 12.87 -1.46
C GLU A 89 -3.40 14.02 -0.96
N LYS A 90 -3.45 14.32 0.33
CA LYS A 90 -2.57 15.34 0.93
C LYS A 90 -1.11 14.91 0.89
N TYR A 91 -0.86 13.62 0.78
CA TYR A 91 0.49 13.07 0.63
C TYR A 91 0.84 12.81 -0.84
N GLY A 92 -0.01 13.24 -1.76
CA GLY A 92 0.25 13.18 -3.18
C GLY A 92 -0.11 11.88 -3.88
N VAL A 93 -1.01 11.08 -3.30
CA VAL A 93 -1.42 9.80 -3.88
C VAL A 93 -2.94 9.69 -3.94
N ARG A 94 -3.44 9.30 -5.12
CA ARG A 94 -4.82 8.89 -5.29
C ARG A 94 -4.83 7.36 -5.34
N HIS A 95 -5.67 6.73 -4.52
CA HIS A 95 -5.63 5.27 -4.37
C HIS A 95 -6.06 4.50 -5.62
N ASP A 96 -7.11 4.98 -6.28
CA ASP A 96 -7.71 4.36 -7.48
C ASP A 96 -8.36 2.99 -7.25
N ASP A 97 -8.47 2.56 -6.01
CA ASP A 97 -9.23 1.38 -5.59
C ASP A 97 -9.72 1.60 -4.16
N ALA A 98 -10.46 2.69 -3.99
CA ALA A 98 -10.87 3.22 -2.69
C ALA A 98 -12.04 2.44 -2.08
N ASP A 99 -11.85 1.15 -1.90
CA ASP A 99 -12.83 0.23 -1.34
C ASP A 99 -12.53 -0.06 0.13
N LYS A 100 -13.58 -0.38 0.90
CA LYS A 100 -13.44 -0.71 2.32
C LYS A 100 -12.46 -1.86 2.55
N ARG A 101 -12.34 -2.81 1.63
CA ARG A 101 -11.40 -3.93 1.78
C ARG A 101 -9.95 -3.49 1.86
N ASN A 102 -9.65 -2.26 1.45
CA ASN A 102 -8.30 -1.69 1.50
C ASN A 102 -8.10 -0.79 2.71
N VAL A 103 -9.00 -0.86 3.68
CA VAL A 103 -8.89 -0.15 4.96
C VAL A 103 -8.66 -1.17 6.07
N THR A 104 -7.65 -0.92 6.89
CA THR A 104 -7.34 -1.76 8.05
C THR A 104 -7.34 -0.91 9.31
N TYR A 105 -7.33 -1.58 10.47
CA TYR A 105 -7.19 -0.92 11.75
C TYR A 105 -5.94 -1.45 12.44
N ARG A 106 -5.02 -0.55 12.77
CA ARG A 106 -3.77 -0.90 13.44
C ARG A 106 -3.91 -0.68 14.94
N GLN A 107 -3.95 -1.78 15.68
CA GLN A 107 -4.19 -1.72 17.12
C GLN A 107 -3.05 -1.07 17.90
N SER A 108 -1.82 -1.17 17.39
CA SER A 108 -0.66 -0.65 18.09
C SER A 108 -0.76 0.84 18.38
N ASP A 109 -1.41 1.62 17.51
CA ASP A 109 -1.58 3.06 17.70
C ASP A 109 -3.04 3.52 17.50
N GLY A 110 -3.98 2.58 17.32
CA GLY A 110 -5.39 2.92 17.17
C GLY A 110 -5.72 3.70 15.91
N ARG A 111 -5.03 3.42 14.82
CA ARG A 111 -5.15 4.19 13.59
C ARG A 111 -5.71 3.37 12.45
N PHE A 112 -6.66 3.96 11.70
CA PHE A 112 -7.05 3.39 10.41
C PHE A 112 -5.91 3.56 9.41
N CYS A 113 -5.66 2.52 8.63
CA CYS A 113 -4.61 2.51 7.61
C CYS A 113 -5.18 2.14 6.26
N LEU A 114 -4.45 2.50 5.21
CA LEU A 114 -4.80 2.15 3.84
C LEU A 114 -3.73 1.20 3.29
N ILE A 115 -4.16 0.21 2.54
CA ILE A 115 -3.29 -0.81 1.95
C ILE A 115 -3.60 -1.02 0.46
N ASP A 116 -2.77 -1.80 -0.22
CA ASP A 116 -2.98 -2.24 -1.61
C ASP A 116 -2.88 -1.08 -2.61
N PHE A 117 -1.65 -0.64 -2.86
CA PHE A 117 -1.37 0.52 -3.71
C PHE A 117 -0.97 0.16 -5.15
N GLU A 118 -1.21 -1.07 -5.59
CA GLU A 118 -0.74 -1.51 -6.91
C GLU A 118 -1.36 -0.74 -8.09
N PHE A 119 -2.53 -0.13 -7.89
CA PHE A 119 -3.19 0.68 -8.91
C PHE A 119 -3.18 2.17 -8.60
N ALA A 120 -2.53 2.58 -7.53
CA ALA A 120 -2.53 3.98 -7.09
C ALA A 120 -1.76 4.88 -8.06
N THR A 121 -2.06 6.16 -8.01
CA THR A 121 -1.44 7.18 -8.86
C THR A 121 -0.77 8.23 -7.99
N ILE A 122 0.48 8.55 -8.28
CA ILE A 122 1.13 9.71 -7.70
C ILE A 122 0.62 10.93 -8.45
N LEU A 123 0.02 11.87 -7.72
CA LEU A 123 -0.63 13.02 -8.32
C LEU A 123 0.38 13.99 -8.95
N PRO A 124 -0.03 14.73 -9.99
CA PRO A 124 0.83 15.76 -10.58
C PRO A 124 1.29 16.77 -9.54
N GLY A 125 2.56 17.16 -9.62
CA GLY A 125 3.15 18.09 -8.66
C GLY A 125 3.79 17.42 -7.45
N PHE A 126 3.50 16.14 -7.21
CA PHE A 126 4.09 15.38 -6.11
C PHE A 126 5.16 14.39 -6.59
N GLU A 127 5.25 14.16 -7.88
CA GLU A 127 6.23 13.22 -8.42
C GLU A 127 7.65 13.74 -8.19
N LYS A 128 8.54 12.80 -7.78
CA LYS A 128 9.95 13.14 -7.61
C LYS A 128 10.57 13.44 -8.97
N LYS A 129 11.25 14.57 -9.07
CA LYS A 129 11.95 14.93 -10.31
C LYS A 129 13.16 14.04 -10.51
N PRO A 130 13.54 13.78 -11.78
CA PRO A 130 14.77 13.06 -12.07
C PRO A 130 15.98 13.77 -11.47
N ASP A 131 17.05 13.01 -11.23
CA ASP A 131 18.30 13.57 -10.73
C ASP A 131 18.79 14.66 -11.66
N GLY A 132 19.26 15.75 -11.08
CA GLY A 132 19.71 16.90 -11.82
C GLY A 132 18.62 17.88 -12.22
N ALA A 133 17.37 17.52 -12.06
CA ALA A 133 16.22 18.38 -12.31
C ALA A 133 15.71 19.03 -11.03
N ALA A 134 16.43 18.91 -9.95
CA ALA A 134 16.09 19.50 -8.67
C ALA A 134 16.19 21.02 -8.77
N THR A 135 15.18 21.66 -8.32
CA THR A 135 15.14 23.13 -8.30
C THR A 135 14.54 23.57 -7.02
#